data_ef08696d087998a705bdc422ec7d39f8
#
_entry.id   ef08696d087998a705bdc422ec7d39f8
#
_cell.length_a   1.000
_cell.length_b   1.000
_cell.length_c   1.000
_cell.angle_alpha   90.00
_cell.angle_beta   90.00
_cell.angle_gamma   90.00
#
_symmetry.space_group_name_H-M   'P 1'
#
loop_
_entity.id
_entity.type
_entity.pdbx_description
1 polymer ?
#
loop_
_entity_poly.entity_id
_entity_poly.type
_entity_poly.pdbx_seq_one_letter_code
_entity_poly.pdbx_strand_id
1 'polypeptide(L)'
;YSRIAIEEVIHAESYSYGLSEVFAQQATETLDLVYNDEFVKHRMEKEVELFDCVDTLCNIEASKISLDEKKQAVLKLLTGIYLLESVKFPFSFLVTFTINNSYGDAITGFTKTIKLIAHDELNVHVPTGKNVLSILRKDGNQEFKHLFDSGWYDEKAKEMTDYTVAEEIKWAKYLFDERDVLGINSSISEHFIKYWAGVRLRDIGIETEYLKEKKSDIIDWFNTYRDINKQNAALQEATNISYQKGTLKNDL
;
A
#
# COMPACT_ATOMS: atom_id res chain seq x y z
N TYR A 1 -9.95 11.48 -8.79
CA TYR A 1 -8.79 11.78 -7.93
C TYR A 1 -9.11 12.78 -6.79
N SER A 2 -9.97 13.79 -6.96
CA SER A 2 -10.30 14.73 -5.87
C SER A 2 -10.87 14.04 -4.63
N ARG A 3 -11.69 13.00 -4.80
CA ARG A 3 -12.19 12.17 -3.69
C ARG A 3 -11.06 11.42 -3.01
N ILE A 4 -10.17 10.77 -3.78
CA ILE A 4 -8.99 10.08 -3.26
C ILE A 4 -8.14 11.03 -2.41
N ALA A 5 -7.86 12.25 -2.90
CA ALA A 5 -7.08 13.22 -2.13
C ALA A 5 -7.70 13.60 -0.78
N ILE A 6 -9.03 13.61 -0.66
CA ILE A 6 -9.73 13.84 0.62
C ILE A 6 -9.60 12.61 1.52
N GLU A 7 -9.77 11.41 0.96
CA GLU A 7 -9.61 10.14 1.68
C GLU A 7 -8.19 10.00 2.24
N GLU A 8 -7.15 10.41 1.49
CA GLU A 8 -5.75 10.40 1.95
C GLU A 8 -5.50 11.31 3.17
N VAL A 9 -6.16 12.47 3.24
CA VAL A 9 -6.08 13.33 4.44
C VAL A 9 -6.69 12.60 5.65
N ILE A 10 -7.83 11.94 5.46
CA ILE A 10 -8.49 11.17 6.52
C ILE A 10 -7.63 9.98 6.94
N HIS A 11 -6.98 9.29 5.99
CA HIS A 11 -6.06 8.20 6.26
C HIS A 11 -4.86 8.68 7.10
N ALA A 12 -4.23 9.80 6.73
CA ALA A 12 -3.10 10.37 7.47
C ALA A 12 -3.49 10.76 8.91
N GLU A 13 -4.66 11.38 9.10
CA GLU A 13 -5.18 11.69 10.44
C GLU A 13 -5.48 10.41 11.23
N SER A 14 -6.03 9.38 10.57
CA SER A 14 -6.35 8.10 11.18
C SER A 14 -5.09 7.34 11.64
N TYR A 15 -4.00 7.37 10.86
CA TYR A 15 -2.72 6.81 11.26
C TYR A 15 -2.15 7.55 12.47
N SER A 16 -2.17 8.89 12.46
CA SER A 16 -1.68 9.72 13.56
C SER A 16 -2.45 9.47 14.86
N TYR A 17 -3.78 9.41 14.76
CA TYR A 17 -4.63 9.08 15.90
C TYR A 17 -4.37 7.66 16.40
N GLY A 18 -4.34 6.68 15.50
CA GLY A 18 -4.08 5.28 15.85
C GLY A 18 -2.73 5.07 16.53
N LEU A 19 -1.69 5.77 16.07
CA LEU A 19 -0.37 5.73 16.69
C LEU A 19 -0.41 6.28 18.13
N SER A 20 -1.10 7.40 18.35
CA SER A 20 -1.25 7.99 19.67
C SER A 20 -2.03 7.09 20.64
N GLU A 21 -3.04 6.37 20.16
CA GLU A 21 -3.81 5.42 20.97
C GLU A 21 -3.04 4.14 21.31
N VAL A 22 -2.26 3.61 20.35
CA VAL A 22 -1.50 2.36 20.55
C VAL A 22 -0.32 2.58 21.47
N PHE A 23 0.44 3.68 21.29
CA PHE A 23 1.66 3.97 22.05
C PHE A 23 1.46 4.96 23.19
N ALA A 24 0.30 5.62 23.25
CA ALA A 24 -0.06 6.57 24.30
C ALA A 24 1.09 7.57 24.61
N GLN A 25 1.60 7.56 25.84
CA GLN A 25 2.67 8.46 26.27
C GLN A 25 4.00 8.24 25.53
N GLN A 26 4.20 7.07 24.90
CA GLN A 26 5.41 6.73 24.16
C GLN A 26 5.31 7.07 22.67
N ALA A 27 4.19 7.64 22.20
CA ALA A 27 3.98 7.92 20.79
C ALA A 27 5.07 8.82 20.20
N THR A 28 5.49 9.87 20.91
CA THR A 28 6.56 10.78 20.47
C THR A 28 7.90 10.06 20.39
N GLU A 29 8.27 9.29 21.42
CA GLU A 29 9.51 8.53 21.43
C GLU A 29 9.53 7.47 20.33
N THR A 30 8.40 6.83 20.07
CA THR A 30 8.27 5.85 18.99
C THR A 30 8.42 6.51 17.62
N LEU A 31 7.83 7.68 17.42
CA LEU A 31 8.01 8.45 16.19
C LEU A 31 9.47 8.87 16.00
N ASP A 32 10.12 9.34 17.05
CA ASP A 32 11.54 9.73 17.02
C ASP A 32 12.44 8.54 16.63
N LEU A 33 12.14 7.34 17.14
CA LEU A 33 12.86 6.12 16.75
C LEU A 33 12.66 5.81 15.27
N VAL A 34 11.42 5.89 14.76
CA VAL A 34 11.09 5.65 13.34
C VAL A 34 11.76 6.68 12.44
N TYR A 35 11.69 7.97 12.79
CA TYR A 35 12.31 9.04 12.00
C TYR A 35 13.84 9.02 12.02
N ASN A 36 14.46 8.44 13.04
CA ASN A 36 15.91 8.30 13.12
C ASN A 36 16.45 6.99 12.56
N ASP A 37 15.57 6.06 12.17
CA ASP A 37 15.97 4.81 11.55
C ASP A 37 16.42 5.05 10.11
N GLU A 38 17.66 4.68 9.79
CA GLU A 38 18.26 4.92 8.48
C GLU A 38 17.56 4.14 7.36
N PHE A 39 17.03 2.96 7.65
CA PHE A 39 16.28 2.19 6.67
C PHE A 39 14.94 2.87 6.33
N VAL A 40 14.22 3.33 7.35
CA VAL A 40 12.96 4.07 7.18
C VAL A 40 13.19 5.38 6.43
N LYS A 41 14.23 6.14 6.77
CA LYS A 41 14.61 7.36 6.03
C LYS A 41 14.83 7.08 4.56
N HIS A 42 15.66 6.09 4.24
CA HIS A 42 15.94 5.72 2.85
C HIS A 42 14.66 5.32 2.10
N ARG A 43 13.77 4.56 2.75
CA ARG A 43 12.49 4.17 2.19
C ARG A 43 11.60 5.40 1.92
N MET A 44 11.55 6.37 2.83
CA MET A 44 10.79 7.62 2.65
C MET A 44 11.35 8.48 1.51
N GLU A 45 12.67 8.61 1.42
CA GLU A 45 13.32 9.33 0.32
C GLU A 45 12.93 8.74 -1.04
N LYS A 46 12.88 7.43 -1.17
CA LYS A 46 12.49 6.75 -2.39
C LYS A 46 11.02 6.95 -2.76
N GLU A 47 10.14 7.10 -1.79
CA GLU A 47 8.75 7.48 -2.05
C GLU A 47 8.66 8.94 -2.55
N VAL A 48 9.43 9.85 -1.95
CA VAL A 48 9.48 11.25 -2.38
C VAL A 48 9.98 11.37 -3.83
N GLU A 49 11.01 10.63 -4.21
CA GLU A 49 11.52 10.60 -5.60
C GLU A 49 10.43 10.27 -6.64
N LEU A 50 9.41 9.48 -6.27
CA LEU A 50 8.26 9.22 -7.13
C LEU A 50 7.49 10.50 -7.45
N PHE A 51 7.38 11.40 -6.47
CA PHE A 51 6.65 12.65 -6.61
C PHE A 51 7.47 13.76 -7.29
N ASP A 52 8.76 13.58 -7.53
CA ASP A 52 9.59 14.50 -8.32
C ASP A 52 9.07 14.65 -9.75
N CYS A 53 8.31 13.64 -10.22
CA CYS A 53 7.57 13.76 -11.48
C CYS A 53 6.55 14.92 -11.46
N VAL A 54 6.00 15.26 -10.31
CA VAL A 54 5.06 16.39 -10.15
C VAL A 54 5.78 17.71 -10.36
N ASP A 55 6.97 17.87 -9.82
CA ASP A 55 7.79 19.07 -10.03
C ASP A 55 8.13 19.25 -11.50
N THR A 56 8.45 18.16 -12.21
CA THR A 56 8.65 18.16 -13.67
C THR A 56 7.40 18.69 -14.42
N LEU A 57 6.21 18.37 -13.92
CA LEU A 57 4.95 18.75 -14.57
C LEU A 57 4.49 20.17 -14.21
N CYS A 58 4.79 20.62 -12.98
CA CYS A 58 4.25 21.84 -12.40
C CYS A 58 5.23 23.01 -12.38
N ASN A 59 6.54 22.76 -12.58
CA ASN A 59 7.57 23.79 -12.46
C ASN A 59 7.51 24.79 -13.62
N ILE A 60 7.87 26.04 -13.34
CA ILE A 60 7.98 27.14 -14.31
C ILE A 60 8.96 26.79 -15.45
N GLU A 61 9.98 25.97 -15.18
CA GLU A 61 10.89 25.45 -16.20
C GLU A 61 10.28 24.35 -17.08
N ALA A 62 9.05 23.93 -16.80
CA ALA A 62 8.32 22.93 -17.61
C ALA A 62 8.18 23.30 -19.11
N SER A 63 8.40 24.58 -19.47
CA SER A 63 8.45 25.01 -20.88
C SER A 63 9.68 24.45 -21.63
N LYS A 64 10.72 24.00 -20.94
CA LYS A 64 11.94 23.42 -21.52
C LYS A 64 11.83 21.90 -21.73
N ILE A 65 10.79 21.26 -21.16
CA ILE A 65 10.56 19.83 -21.20
C ILE A 65 9.64 19.52 -22.37
N SER A 66 10.00 18.53 -23.16
CA SER A 66 9.18 18.11 -24.31
C SER A 66 7.82 17.57 -23.86
N LEU A 67 6.84 17.60 -24.76
CA LEU A 67 5.51 17.05 -24.47
C LEU A 67 5.57 15.55 -24.14
N ASP A 68 6.47 14.81 -24.78
CA ASP A 68 6.64 13.39 -24.53
C ASP A 68 7.24 13.09 -23.15
N GLU A 69 8.22 13.88 -22.71
CA GLU A 69 8.74 13.77 -21.34
C GLU A 69 7.66 14.03 -20.29
N LYS A 70 6.77 15.01 -20.54
CA LYS A 70 5.63 15.27 -19.68
C LYS A 70 4.67 14.08 -19.64
N LYS A 71 4.34 13.50 -20.79
CA LYS A 71 3.49 12.32 -20.89
C LYS A 71 4.10 11.11 -20.15
N GLN A 72 5.41 10.91 -20.30
CA GLN A 72 6.15 9.88 -19.58
C GLN A 72 6.12 10.11 -18.06
N ALA A 73 6.29 11.35 -17.60
CA ALA A 73 6.19 11.71 -16.19
C ALA A 73 4.79 11.41 -15.63
N VAL A 74 3.72 11.75 -16.37
CA VAL A 74 2.34 11.40 -15.98
C VAL A 74 2.16 9.90 -15.83
N LEU A 75 2.60 9.11 -16.80
CA LEU A 75 2.47 7.64 -16.74
C LEU A 75 3.28 7.03 -15.59
N LYS A 76 4.48 7.52 -15.35
CA LYS A 76 5.31 7.09 -14.19
C LYS A 76 4.60 7.40 -12.87
N LEU A 77 4.10 8.62 -12.71
CA LEU A 77 3.39 9.04 -11.50
C LEU A 77 2.14 8.18 -11.26
N LEU A 78 1.31 8.00 -12.27
CA LEU A 78 0.10 7.16 -12.17
C LEU A 78 0.44 5.70 -11.83
N THR A 79 1.49 5.16 -12.43
CA THR A 79 1.95 3.80 -12.15
C THR A 79 2.53 3.68 -10.75
N GLY A 80 3.31 4.66 -10.31
CA GLY A 80 3.88 4.67 -8.97
C GLY A 80 2.81 4.73 -7.89
N ILE A 81 1.83 5.63 -8.03
CA ILE A 81 0.67 5.68 -7.12
C ILE A 81 -0.07 4.33 -7.15
N TYR A 82 -0.32 3.77 -8.32
CA TYR A 82 -0.98 2.47 -8.46
C TYR A 82 -0.23 1.34 -7.74
N LEU A 83 1.11 1.30 -7.81
CA LEU A 83 1.93 0.32 -7.10
C LEU A 83 1.98 0.56 -5.59
N LEU A 84 2.01 1.81 -5.15
CA LEU A 84 1.93 2.18 -3.75
C LEU A 84 0.65 1.61 -3.12
N GLU A 85 -0.50 1.92 -3.71
CA GLU A 85 -1.83 1.51 -3.24
C GLU A 85 -2.06 -0.01 -3.33
N SER A 86 -1.48 -0.64 -4.34
CA SER A 86 -1.85 -2.01 -4.71
C SER A 86 -0.85 -3.10 -4.33
N VAL A 87 0.38 -2.73 -3.99
CA VAL A 87 1.45 -3.67 -3.59
C VAL A 87 2.00 -3.33 -2.21
N LYS A 88 2.39 -2.07 -1.97
CA LYS A 88 3.04 -1.67 -0.71
C LYS A 88 2.07 -1.62 0.46
N PHE A 89 0.94 -0.94 0.31
CA PHE A 89 -0.07 -0.85 1.37
C PHE A 89 -0.66 -2.20 1.74
N PRO A 90 -1.05 -3.10 0.81
CA PRO A 90 -1.51 -4.43 1.18
C PRO A 90 -0.53 -5.21 2.05
N PHE A 91 0.77 -5.07 1.82
CA PHE A 91 1.77 -5.71 2.67
C PHE A 91 1.79 -5.09 4.08
N SER A 92 1.73 -3.78 4.20
CA SER A 92 1.64 -3.10 5.50
C SER A 92 0.36 -3.48 6.26
N PHE A 93 -0.77 -3.62 5.56
CA PHE A 93 -2.02 -4.09 6.15
C PHE A 93 -1.91 -5.56 6.61
N LEU A 94 -1.28 -6.42 5.81
CA LEU A 94 -1.03 -7.81 6.18
C LEU A 94 -0.28 -7.89 7.51
N VAL A 95 0.79 -7.11 7.68
CA VAL A 95 1.58 -7.06 8.91
C VAL A 95 0.70 -6.68 10.11
N THR A 96 -0.05 -5.58 9.99
CA THR A 96 -0.95 -5.11 11.05
C THR A 96 -2.01 -6.15 11.42
N PHE A 97 -2.63 -6.76 10.42
CA PHE A 97 -3.67 -7.77 10.63
C PHE A 97 -3.10 -9.03 11.30
N THR A 98 -1.92 -9.44 10.89
CA THR A 98 -1.26 -10.62 11.47
C THR A 98 -0.88 -10.37 12.92
N ILE A 99 -0.31 -9.22 13.24
CA ILE A 99 0.00 -8.84 14.62
C ILE A 99 -1.26 -8.88 15.48
N ASN A 100 -2.34 -8.22 15.07
CA ASN A 100 -3.56 -8.23 15.85
C ASN A 100 -4.12 -9.63 16.08
N ASN A 101 -4.21 -10.43 15.02
CA ASN A 101 -4.75 -11.80 15.09
C ASN A 101 -3.89 -12.73 15.96
N SER A 102 -2.56 -12.58 15.89
CA SER A 102 -1.64 -13.50 16.56
C SER A 102 -1.41 -13.17 18.04
N TYR A 103 -1.66 -11.93 18.44
CA TYR A 103 -1.45 -11.46 19.81
C TYR A 103 -2.75 -11.15 20.57
N GLY A 104 -3.81 -11.92 20.30
CA GLY A 104 -5.06 -11.87 21.05
C GLY A 104 -5.80 -10.56 20.92
N ASP A 105 -5.88 -10.03 19.70
CA ASP A 105 -6.58 -8.78 19.40
C ASP A 105 -6.04 -7.53 20.13
N ALA A 106 -4.72 -7.51 20.39
CA ALA A 106 -4.04 -6.49 21.19
C ALA A 106 -4.23 -5.06 20.65
N ILE A 107 -4.36 -4.89 19.34
CA ILE A 107 -4.51 -3.59 18.67
C ILE A 107 -5.81 -3.49 17.85
N THR A 108 -6.89 -4.08 18.35
CA THR A 108 -8.19 -4.18 17.63
C THR A 108 -8.73 -2.83 17.17
N GLY A 109 -8.65 -1.79 17.99
CA GLY A 109 -9.11 -0.44 17.64
C GLY A 109 -8.36 0.09 16.39
N PHE A 110 -7.05 0.04 16.42
CA PHE A 110 -6.20 0.43 15.30
C PHE A 110 -6.45 -0.44 14.07
N THR A 111 -6.54 -1.76 14.26
CA THR A 111 -6.79 -2.71 13.15
C THR A 111 -8.12 -2.44 12.44
N LYS A 112 -9.17 -2.03 13.16
CA LYS A 112 -10.45 -1.64 12.55
C LYS A 112 -10.28 -0.43 11.63
N THR A 113 -9.54 0.57 12.07
CA THR A 113 -9.21 1.75 11.26
C THR A 113 -8.44 1.33 10.01
N ILE A 114 -7.42 0.48 10.17
CA ILE A 114 -6.65 -0.04 9.02
C ILE A 114 -7.53 -0.86 8.05
N LYS A 115 -8.55 -1.57 8.54
CA LYS A 115 -9.50 -2.27 7.65
C LYS A 115 -10.35 -1.31 6.81
N LEU A 116 -10.76 -0.18 7.36
CA LEU A 116 -11.48 0.84 6.62
C LEU A 116 -10.58 1.48 5.56
N ILE A 117 -9.36 1.84 5.92
CA ILE A 117 -8.35 2.33 4.97
C ILE A 117 -8.11 1.28 3.88
N ALA A 118 -7.85 0.03 4.22
CA ALA A 118 -7.64 -1.06 3.26
C ALA A 118 -8.86 -1.28 2.34
N HIS A 119 -10.08 -0.97 2.82
CA HIS A 119 -11.29 -1.01 1.99
C HIS A 119 -11.25 0.08 0.93
N ASP A 120 -10.90 1.31 1.30
CA ASP A 120 -10.83 2.44 0.37
C ASP A 120 -9.70 2.22 -0.65
N GLU A 121 -8.50 1.83 -0.19
CA GLU A 121 -7.37 1.55 -1.07
C GLU A 121 -7.67 0.46 -2.11
N LEU A 122 -8.08 -0.69 -1.65
CA LEU A 122 -8.21 -1.87 -2.51
C LEU A 122 -9.51 -1.91 -3.32
N ASN A 123 -10.55 -1.20 -2.90
CA ASN A 123 -11.85 -1.21 -3.60
C ASN A 123 -12.17 0.10 -4.32
N VAL A 124 -11.45 1.20 -4.03
CA VAL A 124 -11.65 2.50 -4.69
C VAL A 124 -10.39 2.98 -5.39
N HIS A 125 -9.26 3.14 -4.68
CA HIS A 125 -8.03 3.72 -5.24
C HIS A 125 -7.42 2.82 -6.30
N VAL A 126 -7.20 1.54 -5.99
CA VAL A 126 -6.64 0.56 -6.94
C VAL A 126 -7.49 0.40 -8.19
N PRO A 127 -8.82 0.17 -8.13
CA PRO A 127 -9.66 0.14 -9.32
C PRO A 127 -9.65 1.43 -10.11
N THR A 128 -9.57 2.58 -9.44
CA THR A 128 -9.48 3.89 -10.11
C THR A 128 -8.17 4.00 -10.89
N GLY A 129 -7.02 3.71 -10.28
CA GLY A 129 -5.72 3.70 -10.94
C GLY A 129 -5.68 2.75 -12.14
N LYS A 130 -6.15 1.51 -11.96
CA LYS A 130 -6.32 0.52 -13.04
C LYS A 130 -7.15 1.07 -14.20
N ASN A 131 -8.30 1.68 -13.90
CA ASN A 131 -9.20 2.20 -14.93
C ASN A 131 -8.56 3.34 -15.71
N VAL A 132 -7.90 4.29 -15.02
CA VAL A 132 -7.20 5.40 -15.67
C VAL A 132 -6.11 4.89 -16.60
N LEU A 133 -5.23 3.98 -16.15
CA LEU A 133 -4.18 3.38 -16.97
C LEU A 133 -4.76 2.60 -18.15
N SER A 134 -5.89 1.90 -17.95
CA SER A 134 -6.59 1.17 -19.01
C SER A 134 -7.21 2.11 -20.06
N ILE A 135 -7.80 3.22 -19.64
CA ILE A 135 -8.33 4.25 -20.55
C ILE A 135 -7.20 4.84 -21.39
N LEU A 136 -6.11 5.25 -20.76
CA LEU A 136 -4.96 5.80 -21.48
C LEU A 136 -4.37 4.83 -22.50
N ARG A 137 -4.43 3.51 -22.22
CA ARG A 137 -3.96 2.46 -23.14
C ARG A 137 -4.94 2.16 -24.29
N LYS A 138 -6.25 2.08 -24.00
CA LYS A 138 -7.25 1.48 -24.93
C LYS A 138 -8.00 2.49 -25.79
N ASP A 139 -8.38 3.63 -25.23
CA ASP A 139 -9.39 4.50 -25.85
C ASP A 139 -8.85 5.44 -26.92
N GLY A 140 -7.76 5.02 -27.56
CA GLY A 140 -7.27 5.85 -28.65
C GLY A 140 -7.00 7.28 -28.21
N ASN A 141 -6.68 7.47 -26.93
CA ASN A 141 -6.06 8.72 -26.53
C ASN A 141 -4.77 8.85 -27.32
N GLN A 142 -4.91 9.41 -28.52
CA GLN A 142 -3.84 9.50 -29.53
C GLN A 142 -2.60 10.15 -28.91
N GLU A 143 -2.80 10.93 -27.85
CA GLU A 143 -1.76 11.63 -27.14
C GLU A 143 -0.74 10.69 -26.46
N PHE A 144 -1.20 9.55 -25.92
CA PHE A 144 -0.34 8.58 -25.21
C PHE A 144 -0.05 7.32 -26.03
N LYS A 145 -0.79 7.11 -27.12
CA LYS A 145 -0.77 5.86 -27.90
C LYS A 145 0.64 5.37 -28.26
N HIS A 146 1.50 6.26 -28.70
CA HIS A 146 2.85 5.92 -29.13
C HIS A 146 3.73 5.35 -27.99
N LEU A 147 3.49 5.76 -26.73
CA LEU A 147 4.21 5.24 -25.57
C LEU A 147 3.80 3.81 -25.22
N PHE A 148 2.55 3.44 -25.51
CA PHE A 148 2.07 2.07 -25.35
C PHE A 148 2.46 1.19 -26.54
N ASP A 149 2.27 1.65 -27.77
CA ASP A 149 2.55 0.91 -28.99
C ASP A 149 4.06 0.60 -29.17
N SER A 150 4.93 1.49 -28.68
CA SER A 150 6.38 1.27 -28.69
C SER A 150 6.87 0.26 -27.66
N GLY A 151 6.03 -0.15 -26.71
CA GLY A 151 6.41 -0.97 -25.56
C GLY A 151 7.09 -0.20 -24.42
N TRP A 152 7.36 1.10 -24.59
CA TRP A 152 8.02 1.92 -23.56
C TRP A 152 7.33 1.85 -22.22
N TYR A 153 5.99 1.96 -22.22
CA TYR A 153 5.21 1.91 -20.98
C TYR A 153 5.35 0.56 -20.29
N ASP A 154 5.24 -0.54 -21.02
CA ASP A 154 5.29 -1.89 -20.46
C ASP A 154 6.65 -2.19 -19.82
N GLU A 155 7.75 -1.76 -20.48
CA GLU A 155 9.10 -1.88 -19.93
C GLU A 155 9.24 -1.04 -18.65
N LYS A 156 8.78 0.23 -18.68
CA LYS A 156 8.87 1.12 -17.52
C LYS A 156 8.02 0.64 -16.34
N ALA A 157 6.80 0.16 -16.58
CA ALA A 157 5.95 -0.36 -15.52
C ALA A 157 6.54 -1.64 -14.90
N LYS A 158 7.19 -2.52 -15.69
CA LYS A 158 7.93 -3.68 -15.17
C LYS A 158 9.10 -3.23 -14.30
N GLU A 159 9.95 -2.32 -14.80
CA GLU A 159 11.07 -1.78 -14.04
C GLU A 159 10.64 -1.20 -12.69
N MET A 160 9.58 -0.39 -12.68
CA MET A 160 9.03 0.19 -11.46
C MET A 160 8.48 -0.87 -10.52
N THR A 161 7.83 -1.91 -11.05
CA THR A 161 7.33 -3.02 -10.25
C THR A 161 8.46 -3.85 -9.65
N ASP A 162 9.49 -4.17 -10.44
CA ASP A 162 10.66 -4.93 -9.97
C ASP A 162 11.39 -4.18 -8.85
N TYR A 163 11.53 -2.87 -9.00
CA TYR A 163 12.06 -2.01 -7.95
C TYR A 163 11.17 -2.04 -6.70
N THR A 164 9.86 -1.85 -6.85
CA THR A 164 8.89 -1.89 -5.73
C THR A 164 8.96 -3.23 -4.99
N VAL A 165 8.95 -4.36 -5.72
CA VAL A 165 9.04 -5.70 -5.13
C VAL A 165 10.35 -5.88 -4.38
N ALA A 166 11.48 -5.45 -4.96
CA ALA A 166 12.78 -5.56 -4.32
C ALA A 166 12.85 -4.77 -3.01
N GLU A 167 12.34 -3.53 -3.00
CA GLU A 167 12.31 -2.69 -1.79
C GLU A 167 11.36 -3.25 -0.72
N GLU A 168 10.18 -3.75 -1.10
CA GLU A 168 9.25 -4.37 -0.15
C GLU A 168 9.80 -5.68 0.45
N ILE A 169 10.56 -6.47 -0.33
CA ILE A 169 11.25 -7.67 0.19
C ILE A 169 12.37 -7.27 1.17
N LYS A 170 13.13 -6.22 0.88
CA LYS A 170 14.11 -5.68 1.84
C LYS A 170 13.45 -5.22 3.13
N TRP A 171 12.32 -4.52 3.00
CA TRP A 171 11.51 -4.09 4.14
C TRP A 171 11.01 -5.28 4.96
N ALA A 172 10.49 -6.31 4.32
CA ALA A 172 10.06 -7.53 4.99
C ALA A 172 11.20 -8.21 5.76
N LYS A 173 12.39 -8.28 5.17
CA LYS A 173 13.59 -8.81 5.84
C LYS A 173 13.98 -7.95 7.03
N TYR A 174 14.04 -6.65 6.88
CA TYR A 174 14.31 -5.72 7.97
C TYR A 174 13.34 -5.91 9.15
N LEU A 175 12.05 -6.15 8.86
CA LEU A 175 11.05 -6.36 9.90
C LEU A 175 11.16 -7.72 10.60
N PHE A 176 11.54 -8.78 9.87
CA PHE A 176 11.29 -10.16 10.32
C PHE A 176 12.53 -11.06 10.43
N ASP A 177 13.68 -10.75 9.81
CA ASP A 177 14.84 -11.67 9.80
C ASP A 177 15.48 -11.86 11.19
N GLU A 178 15.36 -10.85 12.06
CA GLU A 178 15.87 -10.89 13.43
C GLU A 178 14.76 -10.83 14.50
N ARG A 179 13.50 -11.03 14.10
CA ARG A 179 12.34 -10.88 14.98
C ARG A 179 11.34 -11.99 14.76
N ASP A 180 10.98 -12.65 15.82
CA ASP A 180 9.92 -13.67 15.81
C ASP A 180 8.55 -12.99 15.91
N VAL A 181 7.83 -12.93 14.79
CA VAL A 181 6.44 -12.50 14.76
C VAL A 181 5.55 -13.67 14.38
N LEU A 182 4.61 -14.02 15.28
CA LEU A 182 3.70 -15.14 15.02
C LEU A 182 2.86 -14.90 13.76
N GLY A 183 2.84 -15.89 12.88
CA GLY A 183 1.99 -15.90 11.70
C GLY A 183 2.55 -15.19 10.46
N ILE A 184 3.71 -14.53 10.56
CA ILE A 184 4.37 -13.88 9.43
C ILE A 184 5.89 -13.92 9.56
N ASN A 185 6.58 -14.06 8.43
CA ASN A 185 8.03 -13.99 8.32
C ASN A 185 8.43 -13.43 6.94
N SER A 186 9.71 -13.23 6.71
CA SER A 186 10.23 -12.69 5.45
C SER A 186 9.83 -13.52 4.23
N SER A 187 9.81 -14.87 4.33
CA SER A 187 9.44 -15.77 3.21
C SER A 187 7.95 -15.66 2.84
N ILE A 188 7.06 -15.65 3.84
CA ILE A 188 5.62 -15.46 3.63
C ILE A 188 5.36 -14.08 3.03
N SER A 189 6.07 -13.06 3.51
CA SER A 189 5.98 -11.69 3.03
C SER A 189 6.44 -11.57 1.59
N GLU A 190 7.57 -12.15 1.24
CA GLU A 190 8.10 -12.17 -0.13
C GLU A 190 7.09 -12.79 -1.10
N HIS A 191 6.52 -13.94 -0.76
CA HIS A 191 5.48 -14.58 -1.55
C HIS A 191 4.25 -13.69 -1.72
N PHE A 192 3.77 -13.06 -0.65
CA PHE A 192 2.63 -12.15 -0.68
C PHE A 192 2.88 -10.95 -1.59
N ILE A 193 4.04 -10.30 -1.47
CA ILE A 193 4.43 -9.14 -2.27
C ILE A 193 4.49 -9.51 -3.76
N LYS A 194 5.18 -10.59 -4.12
CA LYS A 194 5.29 -11.08 -5.50
C LYS A 194 3.94 -11.45 -6.10
N TYR A 195 3.09 -12.14 -5.35
CA TYR A 195 1.75 -12.48 -5.79
C TYR A 195 0.94 -11.23 -6.17
N TRP A 196 0.90 -10.23 -5.30
CA TRP A 196 0.17 -9.00 -5.58
C TRP A 196 0.79 -8.22 -6.75
N ALA A 197 2.10 -8.13 -6.84
CA ALA A 197 2.77 -7.52 -7.99
C ALA A 197 2.35 -8.17 -9.31
N GLY A 198 2.32 -9.50 -9.38
CA GLY A 198 1.85 -10.23 -10.54
C GLY A 198 0.39 -9.93 -10.89
N VAL A 199 -0.50 -9.96 -9.90
CA VAL A 199 -1.93 -9.63 -10.09
C VAL A 199 -2.07 -8.21 -10.63
N ARG A 200 -1.34 -7.24 -10.08
CA ARG A 200 -1.47 -5.82 -10.43
C ARG A 200 -0.94 -5.49 -11.82
N LEU A 201 0.18 -6.07 -12.22
CA LEU A 201 0.66 -5.91 -13.59
C LEU A 201 -0.32 -6.51 -14.61
N ARG A 202 -0.83 -7.71 -14.35
CA ARG A 202 -1.88 -8.31 -15.19
C ARG A 202 -3.12 -7.43 -15.29
N ASP A 203 -3.54 -6.82 -14.17
CA ASP A 203 -4.71 -5.93 -14.13
C ASP A 203 -4.61 -4.73 -15.08
N ILE A 204 -3.39 -4.26 -15.36
CA ILE A 204 -3.12 -3.17 -16.33
C ILE A 204 -2.63 -3.69 -17.69
N GLY A 205 -2.74 -5.00 -17.93
CA GLY A 205 -2.46 -5.63 -19.22
C GLY A 205 -0.98 -5.94 -19.49
N ILE A 206 -0.18 -6.13 -18.43
CA ILE A 206 1.26 -6.43 -18.54
C ILE A 206 1.52 -7.83 -17.99
N GLU A 207 2.17 -8.66 -18.81
CA GLU A 207 2.63 -9.98 -18.38
C GLU A 207 3.98 -9.89 -17.66
N THR A 208 4.14 -10.70 -16.61
CA THR A 208 5.33 -10.73 -15.76
C THR A 208 5.58 -12.15 -15.23
N GLU A 209 6.82 -12.43 -14.83
CA GLU A 209 7.17 -13.68 -14.16
C GLU A 209 6.48 -13.86 -12.79
N TYR A 210 6.10 -12.77 -12.13
CA TYR A 210 5.34 -12.82 -10.87
C TYR A 210 3.98 -13.50 -11.01
N LEU A 211 3.43 -13.64 -12.21
CA LEU A 211 2.21 -14.42 -12.46
C LEU A 211 2.38 -15.92 -12.20
N LYS A 212 3.61 -16.41 -12.02
CA LYS A 212 3.90 -17.79 -11.61
C LYS A 212 3.62 -18.04 -10.14
N GLU A 213 3.57 -16.97 -9.34
CA GLU A 213 3.20 -17.06 -7.92
C GLU A 213 1.76 -17.53 -7.78
N LYS A 214 1.58 -18.62 -7.04
CA LYS A 214 0.26 -19.21 -6.83
C LYS A 214 -0.43 -18.56 -5.63
N LYS A 215 -1.74 -18.50 -5.69
CA LYS A 215 -2.52 -18.11 -4.53
C LYS A 215 -2.29 -19.10 -3.38
N SER A 216 -2.04 -18.60 -2.20
CA SER A 216 -1.75 -19.37 -0.98
C SER A 216 -2.72 -18.99 0.15
N ASP A 217 -2.69 -19.77 1.23
CA ASP A 217 -3.59 -19.57 2.37
C ASP A 217 -3.47 -18.18 2.99
N ILE A 218 -2.28 -17.57 2.99
CA ILE A 218 -2.12 -16.20 3.50
C ILE A 218 -2.87 -15.17 2.65
N ILE A 219 -2.99 -15.39 1.34
CA ILE A 219 -3.75 -14.52 0.45
C ILE A 219 -5.25 -14.66 0.73
N ASP A 220 -5.75 -15.88 0.94
CA ASP A 220 -7.14 -16.14 1.28
C ASP A 220 -7.51 -15.61 2.65
N TRP A 221 -6.62 -15.82 3.61
CA TRP A 221 -6.77 -15.28 4.96
C TRP A 221 -6.81 -13.74 4.93
N PHE A 222 -5.86 -13.08 4.27
CA PHE A 222 -5.82 -11.63 4.13
C PHE A 222 -7.12 -11.07 3.54
N ASN A 223 -7.60 -11.66 2.43
CA ASN A 223 -8.84 -11.22 1.78
C ASN A 223 -10.06 -11.43 2.65
N THR A 224 -10.07 -12.48 3.48
CA THR A 224 -11.15 -12.74 4.42
C THR A 224 -11.07 -11.78 5.62
N TYR A 225 -9.88 -11.57 6.16
CA TYR A 225 -9.67 -10.75 7.35
C TYR A 225 -9.95 -9.27 7.12
N ARG A 226 -9.60 -8.73 5.95
CA ARG A 226 -9.85 -7.33 5.58
C ARG A 226 -11.32 -7.02 5.24
N ASP A 227 -12.15 -8.03 4.99
CA ASP A 227 -13.54 -7.84 4.57
C ASP A 227 -14.39 -7.28 5.71
N ILE A 228 -14.74 -5.99 5.61
CA ILE A 228 -15.54 -5.27 6.60
C ILE A 228 -16.96 -5.83 6.72
N ASN A 229 -17.49 -6.49 5.69
CA ASN A 229 -18.84 -7.03 5.67
C ASN A 229 -18.95 -8.37 6.40
N LYS A 230 -17.88 -9.14 6.50
CA LYS A 230 -17.87 -10.43 7.20
C LYS A 230 -17.88 -10.30 8.73
N GLN A 231 -17.64 -9.10 9.24
CA GLN A 231 -17.69 -8.80 10.68
C GLN A 231 -19.06 -8.30 11.16
N ASN A 232 -20.01 -8.12 10.26
CA ASN A 232 -21.41 -7.85 10.57
C ASN A 232 -22.17 -9.17 10.89
N ALA A 233 -21.63 -10.00 11.78
CA ALA A 233 -22.48 -10.90 12.52
C ALA A 233 -23.42 -10.00 13.37
N ALA A 234 -24.70 -10.14 13.09
CA ALA A 234 -25.87 -9.53 13.70
C ALA A 234 -25.60 -8.42 14.74
N LEU A 235 -25.99 -7.19 14.42
CA LEU A 235 -25.96 -6.02 15.30
C LEU A 235 -26.60 -6.23 16.68
N GLN A 236 -27.20 -7.39 16.95
CA GLN A 236 -27.90 -7.72 18.19
C GLN A 236 -27.33 -8.89 18.99
N GLU A 237 -26.43 -9.72 18.41
CA GLU A 237 -25.88 -10.89 19.10
C GLU A 237 -24.36 -10.90 19.25
N ALA A 238 -23.65 -10.09 18.50
CA ALA A 238 -22.27 -9.80 18.81
C ALA A 238 -22.29 -8.85 20.01
N THR A 239 -22.20 -9.36 21.21
CA THR A 239 -21.54 -8.63 22.29
C THR A 239 -20.37 -7.96 21.64
N ASN A 240 -20.26 -6.64 21.76
CA ASN A 240 -19.22 -5.82 21.17
C ASN A 240 -17.86 -6.22 21.76
N ILE A 241 -17.44 -7.47 21.51
CA ILE A 241 -16.16 -8.05 21.93
C ILE A 241 -15.00 -7.23 21.36
N SER A 242 -15.29 -6.50 20.30
CA SER A 242 -14.34 -5.58 19.69
C SER A 242 -14.33 -4.19 20.36
N TYR A 243 -15.20 -3.92 21.33
CA TYR A 243 -15.16 -2.77 22.20
C TYR A 243 -14.82 -3.21 23.61
N GLN A 244 -13.84 -4.03 23.79
CA GLN A 244 -13.14 -4.06 25.05
C GLN A 244 -12.40 -2.71 25.11
N LYS A 245 -12.91 -1.78 25.91
CA LYS A 245 -12.08 -0.73 26.51
C LYS A 245 -10.83 -1.45 26.98
N GLY A 246 -9.67 -1.04 26.43
CA GLY A 246 -8.43 -1.54 26.95
C GLY A 246 -8.51 -1.43 28.46
N THR A 247 -8.58 -2.54 29.13
CA THR A 247 -8.32 -2.60 30.55
C THR A 247 -6.80 -2.44 30.67
N LEU A 248 -6.32 -1.24 30.39
CA LEU A 248 -5.12 -0.75 31.05
C LEU A 248 -5.52 -0.71 32.53
N LYS A 249 -5.31 -1.81 33.24
CA LYS A 249 -5.17 -1.74 34.69
C LYS A 249 -3.97 -0.85 34.93
N ASN A 250 -4.25 0.38 35.30
CA ASN A 250 -3.31 1.17 36.09
C ASN A 250 -3.19 0.47 37.44
N ASP A 251 -2.36 -0.55 37.50
CA ASP A 251 -1.82 -1.03 38.75
C ASP A 251 -0.56 -0.17 39.03
N LEU A 252 -0.81 0.98 39.66
CA LEU A 252 0.19 1.66 40.46
C LEU A 252 0.40 0.88 41.74
#